data_3a0a34a6a95639ae18da93fef646502d
#
_entry.id   3a0a34a6a95639ae18da93fef646502d
#
_cell.length_a   1.000
_cell.length_b   1.000
_cell.length_c   1.000
_cell.angle_alpha   90.00
_cell.angle_beta   90.00
_cell.angle_gamma   90.00
#
_symmetry.space_group_name_H-M   'P 1'
#
loop_
_entity.id
_entity.type
_entity.pdbx_description
1 polymer ?
#
loop_
_entity_poly.entity_id
_entity_poly.type
_entity_poly.pdbx_seq_one_letter_code
_entity_poly.pdbx_strand_id
1 'polypeptide(L)'
;VRSFHMRSVGIGGDSRIRRTETGFAVGPERIGPAMAVGGCEPTLSDALIVAGRVGFGDKAAAHKGMQQLCLMGETAVEVARQVVEAAVSVIEATINEMLHEWSIQPVYTVNDVIKGTEFEPELLVGVGGGAAGLIMAVGERMGLPVEIPAGATVANAVGAALARPTLAASLRADTTEGYYLIPESGQRERLPSSFSMKMAEELLAAWLHEQAKAWQLPGQEAEVISKEFFRTIHGYYDSGEIISLRMQLKPGILQTVIGREVAF
;
A
#
# COMPACT_ATOMS: atom_id res chain seq x y z
N VAL A 1 8.60 2.91 10.21
CA VAL A 1 7.13 2.97 10.11
C VAL A 1 6.64 1.56 9.82
N ARG A 2 5.72 1.05 10.63
CA ARG A 2 5.02 -0.19 10.27
C ARG A 2 4.16 0.12 9.05
N SER A 3 4.38 -0.58 7.96
CA SER A 3 3.62 -0.43 6.72
C SER A 3 3.11 -1.79 6.29
N PHE A 4 2.06 -1.79 5.49
CA PHE A 4 1.61 -2.99 4.81
C PHE A 4 2.65 -3.39 3.75
N HIS A 5 2.83 -4.69 3.55
CA HIS A 5 3.52 -5.17 2.38
C HIS A 5 2.66 -4.88 1.15
N MET A 6 3.19 -4.12 0.20
CA MET A 6 2.42 -3.61 -0.94
C MET A 6 3.11 -3.90 -2.26
N ARG A 7 2.31 -4.30 -3.24
CA ARG A 7 2.69 -4.37 -4.65
C ARG A 7 1.73 -3.53 -5.47
N SER A 8 2.27 -2.83 -6.45
CA SER A 8 1.46 -2.07 -7.41
C SER A 8 1.57 -2.73 -8.77
N VAL A 9 0.43 -3.03 -9.36
CA VAL A 9 0.32 -3.51 -10.74
C VAL A 9 -0.45 -2.49 -11.56
N GLY A 10 -0.07 -2.32 -12.81
CA GLY A 10 -0.67 -1.34 -13.72
C GLY A 10 -2.04 -1.78 -14.25
N ILE A 11 -2.92 -2.29 -13.38
CA ILE A 11 -4.27 -2.74 -13.74
C ILE A 11 -5.29 -1.89 -12.99
N GLY A 12 -6.15 -1.22 -13.74
CA GLY A 12 -7.24 -0.41 -13.21
C GLY A 12 -8.38 -0.32 -14.23
N GLY A 13 -9.51 0.25 -13.83
CA GLY A 13 -10.69 0.37 -14.69
C GLY A 13 -10.42 1.02 -16.05
N ASP A 14 -9.55 2.04 -16.07
CA ASP A 14 -9.16 2.79 -17.28
C ASP A 14 -7.95 2.17 -18.01
N SER A 15 -7.52 0.98 -17.64
CA SER A 15 -6.38 0.32 -18.29
C SER A 15 -6.71 -0.06 -19.72
N ARG A 16 -5.78 0.26 -20.61
CA ARG A 16 -5.85 -0.08 -22.04
C ARG A 16 -5.84 -1.59 -22.22
N ILE A 17 -6.67 -2.07 -23.16
CA ILE A 17 -6.70 -3.46 -23.58
C ILE A 17 -5.91 -3.56 -24.90
N ARG A 18 -5.02 -4.53 -24.98
CA ARG A 18 -4.29 -4.86 -26.19
C ARG A 18 -4.47 -6.34 -26.50
N ARG A 19 -4.80 -6.64 -27.76
CA ARG A 19 -4.78 -8.03 -28.22
C ARG A 19 -3.32 -8.45 -28.46
N THR A 20 -2.98 -9.64 -28.05
CA THR A 20 -1.68 -10.29 -28.23
C THR A 20 -1.86 -11.55 -29.09
N GLU A 21 -0.77 -12.22 -29.44
CA GLU A 21 -0.81 -13.49 -30.18
C GLU A 21 -1.54 -14.61 -29.43
N THR A 22 -1.49 -14.57 -28.10
CA THR A 22 -2.02 -15.62 -27.20
C THR A 22 -3.27 -15.21 -26.41
N GLY A 23 -3.82 -14.00 -26.65
CA GLY A 23 -4.98 -13.50 -25.90
C GLY A 23 -5.00 -11.99 -25.73
N PHE A 24 -5.06 -11.52 -24.50
CA PHE A 24 -5.12 -10.09 -24.17
C PHE A 24 -4.11 -9.69 -23.11
N ALA A 25 -3.61 -8.46 -23.22
CA ALA A 25 -2.85 -7.77 -22.19
C ALA A 25 -3.65 -6.54 -21.71
N VAL A 26 -3.68 -6.30 -20.40
CA VAL A 26 -4.39 -5.19 -19.77
C VAL A 26 -3.38 -4.30 -19.04
N GLY A 27 -3.39 -3.00 -19.37
CA GLY A 27 -2.46 -2.03 -18.80
C GLY A 27 -1.02 -2.19 -19.28
N PRO A 28 -0.06 -1.48 -18.63
CA PRO A 28 -0.24 -0.43 -17.62
C PRO A 28 -0.74 0.91 -18.18
N GLU A 29 -0.81 1.07 -19.49
CA GLU A 29 -1.20 2.32 -20.15
C GLU A 29 -2.65 2.70 -19.82
N ARG A 30 -2.87 3.99 -19.63
CA ARG A 30 -4.19 4.62 -19.47
C ARG A 30 -4.38 5.60 -20.62
N ILE A 31 -5.51 5.47 -21.32
CA ILE A 31 -5.83 6.28 -22.51
C ILE A 31 -7.04 7.19 -22.31
N GLY A 32 -7.65 7.13 -21.17
CA GLY A 32 -8.84 7.89 -20.84
C GLY A 32 -9.89 7.07 -20.10
N PRO A 33 -11.10 7.62 -19.94
CA PRO A 33 -12.19 6.90 -19.32
C PRO A 33 -12.71 5.77 -20.20
N ALA A 34 -13.46 4.84 -19.62
CA ALA A 34 -14.14 3.77 -20.34
C ALA A 34 -15.13 4.32 -21.38
N MET A 35 -15.36 3.59 -22.46
CA MET A 35 -16.37 3.95 -23.46
C MET A 35 -17.78 4.05 -22.84
N ALA A 36 -18.07 3.24 -21.84
CA ALA A 36 -19.30 3.30 -21.05
C ALA A 36 -19.55 4.66 -20.39
N VAL A 37 -18.53 5.48 -20.20
CA VAL A 37 -18.62 6.81 -19.59
C VAL A 37 -18.06 7.92 -20.49
N GLY A 38 -18.10 7.71 -21.81
CA GLY A 38 -17.77 8.70 -22.82
C GLY A 38 -16.33 8.65 -23.33
N GLY A 39 -15.59 7.61 -23.03
CA GLY A 39 -14.23 7.37 -23.57
C GLY A 39 -14.27 7.01 -25.07
N CYS A 40 -13.08 7.06 -25.70
CA CYS A 40 -12.92 6.80 -27.14
C CYS A 40 -12.46 5.38 -27.46
N GLU A 41 -11.78 4.73 -26.52
CA GLU A 41 -11.24 3.37 -26.68
C GLU A 41 -11.74 2.46 -25.56
N PRO A 42 -11.85 1.14 -25.80
CA PRO A 42 -12.29 0.19 -24.80
C PRO A 42 -11.24 0.01 -23.70
N THR A 43 -11.70 -0.06 -22.46
CA THR A 43 -10.88 -0.26 -21.27
C THR A 43 -11.35 -1.48 -20.48
N LEU A 44 -10.61 -1.84 -19.43
CA LEU A 44 -11.01 -2.94 -18.55
C LEU A 44 -12.41 -2.74 -17.93
N SER A 45 -12.82 -1.51 -17.65
CA SER A 45 -14.19 -1.22 -17.17
C SER A 45 -15.25 -1.66 -18.17
N ASP A 46 -15.04 -1.41 -19.47
CA ASP A 46 -15.98 -1.86 -20.51
C ASP A 46 -16.07 -3.38 -20.55
N ALA A 47 -14.94 -4.08 -20.42
CA ALA A 47 -14.91 -5.54 -20.35
C ALA A 47 -15.67 -6.07 -19.12
N LEU A 48 -15.50 -5.45 -17.95
CA LEU A 48 -16.21 -5.82 -16.72
C LEU A 48 -17.72 -5.61 -16.84
N ILE A 49 -18.15 -4.53 -17.50
CA ILE A 49 -19.58 -4.25 -17.77
C ILE A 49 -20.17 -5.31 -18.71
N VAL A 50 -19.50 -5.61 -19.82
CA VAL A 50 -19.97 -6.59 -20.81
C VAL A 50 -19.95 -8.01 -20.25
N ALA A 51 -18.97 -8.34 -19.40
CA ALA A 51 -18.92 -9.62 -18.68
C ALA A 51 -19.96 -9.72 -17.54
N GLY A 52 -20.71 -8.65 -17.24
CA GLY A 52 -21.73 -8.63 -16.20
C GLY A 52 -21.17 -8.58 -14.76
N ARG A 53 -19.91 -8.18 -14.59
CA ARG A 53 -19.24 -8.09 -13.28
C ARG A 53 -19.53 -6.77 -12.55
N VAL A 54 -19.85 -5.71 -13.28
CA VAL A 54 -20.23 -4.40 -12.74
C VAL A 54 -21.38 -3.80 -13.57
N GLY A 55 -22.12 -2.87 -12.95
CA GLY A 55 -23.30 -2.27 -13.60
C GLY A 55 -23.31 -0.75 -13.50
N PHE A 56 -22.50 -0.05 -14.31
CA PHE A 56 -22.51 1.41 -14.41
C PHE A 56 -22.32 1.85 -15.87
N GLY A 57 -22.62 3.11 -16.16
CA GLY A 57 -22.42 3.71 -17.48
C GLY A 57 -23.32 3.12 -18.59
N ASP A 58 -22.97 3.42 -19.84
CA ASP A 58 -23.68 2.97 -21.04
C ASP A 58 -23.19 1.58 -21.47
N LYS A 59 -24.03 0.57 -21.24
CA LYS A 59 -23.75 -0.82 -21.62
C LYS A 59 -23.62 -1.01 -23.14
N ALA A 60 -24.32 -0.21 -23.94
CA ALA A 60 -24.24 -0.32 -25.40
C ALA A 60 -22.90 0.22 -25.90
N ALA A 61 -22.41 1.31 -25.31
CA ALA A 61 -21.09 1.84 -25.61
C ALA A 61 -19.97 0.85 -25.20
N ALA A 62 -20.06 0.24 -24.01
CA ALA A 62 -19.13 -0.81 -23.57
C ALA A 62 -19.13 -2.00 -24.53
N HIS A 63 -20.32 -2.48 -24.92
CA HIS A 63 -20.45 -3.59 -25.87
C HIS A 63 -19.83 -3.25 -27.22
N LYS A 64 -20.06 -2.04 -27.74
CA LYS A 64 -19.42 -1.55 -28.96
C LYS A 64 -17.88 -1.55 -28.83
N GLY A 65 -17.36 -1.16 -27.66
CA GLY A 65 -15.93 -1.20 -27.38
C GLY A 65 -15.37 -2.62 -27.46
N MET A 66 -16.04 -3.59 -26.86
CA MET A 66 -15.60 -4.98 -26.94
C MET A 66 -15.71 -5.55 -28.36
N GLN A 67 -16.72 -5.15 -29.15
CA GLN A 67 -16.83 -5.53 -30.55
C GLN A 67 -15.63 -5.08 -31.40
N GLN A 68 -15.00 -3.92 -31.10
CA GLN A 68 -13.82 -3.45 -31.80
C GLN A 68 -12.60 -4.38 -31.61
N LEU A 69 -12.60 -5.17 -30.56
CA LEU A 69 -11.52 -6.11 -30.22
C LEU A 69 -11.79 -7.52 -30.75
N CYS A 70 -13.01 -7.81 -31.27
CA CYS A 70 -13.38 -9.12 -31.79
C CYS A 70 -12.69 -9.43 -33.11
N LEU A 71 -12.26 -10.67 -33.26
CA LEU A 71 -11.92 -11.28 -34.55
C LEU A 71 -13.15 -12.01 -35.12
N MET A 72 -13.01 -12.49 -36.37
CA MET A 72 -14.09 -13.23 -37.04
C MET A 72 -14.50 -14.45 -36.20
N GLY A 73 -15.80 -14.52 -35.88
CA GLY A 73 -16.39 -15.61 -35.12
C GLY A 73 -16.42 -15.41 -33.59
N GLU A 74 -15.79 -14.34 -33.07
CA GLU A 74 -15.83 -14.03 -31.64
C GLU A 74 -17.02 -13.12 -31.29
N THR A 75 -17.55 -13.28 -30.10
CA THR A 75 -18.57 -12.39 -29.55
C THR A 75 -17.94 -11.41 -28.55
N ALA A 76 -18.55 -10.22 -28.42
CA ALA A 76 -18.10 -9.21 -27.46
C ALA A 76 -18.07 -9.74 -26.01
N VAL A 77 -18.97 -10.66 -25.65
CA VAL A 77 -19.02 -11.27 -24.31
C VAL A 77 -17.85 -12.23 -24.08
N GLU A 78 -17.50 -13.03 -25.09
CA GLU A 78 -16.34 -13.93 -25.01
C GLU A 78 -15.04 -13.12 -24.88
N VAL A 79 -14.87 -12.09 -25.72
CA VAL A 79 -13.72 -11.19 -25.65
C VAL A 79 -13.64 -10.49 -24.29
N ALA A 80 -14.77 -9.99 -23.77
CA ALA A 80 -14.81 -9.36 -22.45
C ALA A 80 -14.39 -10.32 -21.34
N ARG A 81 -14.83 -11.56 -21.37
CA ARG A 81 -14.40 -12.59 -20.40
C ARG A 81 -12.92 -12.89 -20.50
N GLN A 82 -12.36 -13.00 -21.70
CA GLN A 82 -10.91 -13.22 -21.89
C GLN A 82 -10.09 -12.05 -21.38
N VAL A 83 -10.54 -10.81 -21.57
CA VAL A 83 -9.89 -9.60 -21.03
C VAL A 83 -9.90 -9.61 -19.50
N VAL A 84 -11.05 -9.92 -18.89
CA VAL A 84 -11.14 -10.01 -17.42
C VAL A 84 -10.23 -11.11 -16.90
N GLU A 85 -10.20 -12.27 -17.57
CA GLU A 85 -9.34 -13.40 -17.21
C GLU A 85 -7.85 -13.03 -17.28
N ALA A 86 -7.43 -12.28 -18.31
CA ALA A 86 -6.07 -11.78 -18.40
C ALA A 86 -5.70 -10.85 -17.23
N ALA A 87 -6.60 -9.94 -16.85
CA ALA A 87 -6.39 -9.06 -15.70
C ALA A 87 -6.32 -9.84 -14.38
N VAL A 88 -7.21 -10.80 -14.18
CA VAL A 88 -7.24 -11.67 -12.99
C VAL A 88 -5.96 -12.49 -12.86
N SER A 89 -5.45 -13.04 -13.99
CA SER A 89 -4.20 -13.80 -14.01
C SER A 89 -3.00 -12.99 -13.52
N VAL A 90 -2.89 -11.72 -13.89
CA VAL A 90 -1.81 -10.85 -13.43
C VAL A 90 -1.93 -10.55 -11.94
N ILE A 91 -3.16 -10.32 -11.44
CA ILE A 91 -3.40 -10.06 -10.01
C ILE A 91 -3.06 -11.30 -9.19
N GLU A 92 -3.53 -12.48 -9.61
CA GLU A 92 -3.22 -13.75 -8.95
C GLU A 92 -1.70 -14.01 -8.91
N ALA A 93 -1.02 -13.86 -10.04
CA ALA A 93 0.44 -14.03 -10.10
C ALA A 93 1.16 -13.08 -9.12
N THR A 94 0.71 -11.82 -9.04
CA THR A 94 1.27 -10.83 -8.11
C THR A 94 1.03 -11.21 -6.65
N ILE A 95 -0.17 -11.71 -6.32
CA ILE A 95 -0.47 -12.18 -4.96
C ILE A 95 0.43 -13.36 -4.61
N ASN A 96 0.56 -14.34 -5.51
CA ASN A 96 1.40 -15.51 -5.30
C ASN A 96 2.89 -15.13 -5.15
N GLU A 97 3.39 -14.16 -5.91
CA GLU A 97 4.73 -13.61 -5.72
C GLU A 97 4.91 -12.98 -4.34
N MET A 98 3.94 -12.18 -3.88
CA MET A 98 3.98 -11.57 -2.55
C MET A 98 3.98 -12.62 -1.43
N LEU A 99 3.18 -13.66 -1.55
CA LEU A 99 3.14 -14.78 -0.60
C LEU A 99 4.47 -15.54 -0.58
N HIS A 100 5.03 -15.79 -1.76
CA HIS A 100 6.33 -16.43 -1.88
C HIS A 100 7.45 -15.59 -1.26
N GLU A 101 7.52 -14.29 -1.56
CA GLU A 101 8.49 -13.38 -0.96
C GLU A 101 8.40 -13.37 0.57
N TRP A 102 7.18 -13.44 1.11
CA TRP A 102 6.97 -13.54 2.55
C TRP A 102 7.52 -14.85 3.12
N SER A 103 7.27 -15.98 2.45
CA SER A 103 7.69 -17.30 2.91
C SER A 103 9.21 -17.50 2.93
N ILE A 104 9.95 -16.80 2.06
CA ILE A 104 11.41 -16.89 1.98
C ILE A 104 12.17 -15.85 2.83
N GLN A 105 11.45 -15.01 3.59
CA GLN A 105 12.11 -14.04 4.46
C GLN A 105 12.97 -14.75 5.52
N PRO A 106 14.19 -14.24 5.79
CA PRO A 106 15.03 -14.83 6.81
C PRO A 106 14.37 -14.80 8.17
N VAL A 107 14.42 -15.93 8.85
CA VAL A 107 13.88 -16.09 10.20
C VAL A 107 14.94 -15.67 11.22
N TYR A 108 14.66 -14.64 12.01
CA TYR A 108 15.63 -14.10 12.97
C TYR A 108 15.32 -14.44 14.43
N THR A 109 14.13 -14.96 14.72
CA THR A 109 13.75 -15.30 16.09
C THR A 109 13.33 -16.77 16.21
N VAL A 110 13.56 -17.34 17.40
CA VAL A 110 13.11 -18.72 17.72
C VAL A 110 11.58 -18.85 17.61
N ASN A 111 10.85 -17.78 17.90
CA ASN A 111 9.40 -17.77 17.80
C ASN A 111 8.93 -17.88 16.33
N ASP A 112 9.65 -17.25 15.39
CA ASP A 112 9.34 -17.32 13.96
C ASP A 112 9.66 -18.73 13.40
N VAL A 113 10.74 -19.35 13.90
CA VAL A 113 11.06 -20.75 13.56
C VAL A 113 9.96 -21.71 14.00
N ILE A 114 9.41 -21.50 15.21
CA ILE A 114 8.37 -22.38 15.77
C ILE A 114 7.02 -22.19 15.06
N LYS A 115 6.69 -20.95 14.67
CA LYS A 115 5.40 -20.65 14.02
C LYS A 115 5.36 -20.98 12.53
N GLY A 116 6.53 -21.18 11.90
CA GLY A 116 6.67 -21.27 10.46
C GLY A 116 6.57 -19.90 9.77
N THR A 117 6.99 -19.85 8.52
CA THR A 117 6.93 -18.64 7.67
C THR A 117 5.83 -18.74 6.60
N GLU A 118 5.08 -19.84 6.59
CA GLU A 118 4.00 -20.01 5.63
C GLU A 118 2.83 -19.12 6.02
N PHE A 119 2.50 -18.23 5.11
CA PHE A 119 1.34 -17.34 5.23
C PHE A 119 0.29 -17.77 4.20
N GLU A 120 -0.84 -18.23 4.69
CA GLU A 120 -2.01 -18.55 3.86
C GLU A 120 -3.07 -17.47 4.05
N PRO A 121 -3.50 -16.80 2.97
CA PRO A 121 -4.57 -15.81 3.08
C PRO A 121 -5.91 -16.52 3.33
N GLU A 122 -6.66 -16.02 4.32
CA GLU A 122 -7.97 -16.56 4.68
C GLU A 122 -9.12 -15.81 3.99
N LEU A 123 -8.88 -14.56 3.59
CA LEU A 123 -9.90 -13.66 3.08
C LEU A 123 -9.30 -12.63 2.13
N LEU A 124 -9.99 -12.35 1.03
CA LEU A 124 -9.71 -11.23 0.15
C LEU A 124 -10.67 -10.08 0.43
N VAL A 125 -10.16 -8.89 0.72
CA VAL A 125 -10.98 -7.70 0.93
C VAL A 125 -10.78 -6.73 -0.22
N GLY A 126 -11.86 -6.42 -0.95
CA GLY A 126 -11.85 -5.50 -2.08
C GLY A 126 -12.21 -4.07 -1.67
N VAL A 127 -11.31 -3.10 -1.95
CA VAL A 127 -11.56 -1.66 -1.74
C VAL A 127 -11.17 -0.84 -2.96
N GLY A 128 -11.86 0.27 -3.19
CA GLY A 128 -11.66 1.15 -4.34
C GLY A 128 -12.68 0.93 -5.47
N GLY A 129 -12.78 1.90 -6.38
CA GLY A 129 -13.82 1.94 -7.41
C GLY A 129 -13.84 0.78 -8.41
N GLY A 130 -12.69 0.16 -8.69
CA GLY A 130 -12.56 -0.99 -9.58
C GLY A 130 -12.60 -2.35 -8.89
N ALA A 131 -12.55 -2.38 -7.56
CA ALA A 131 -12.39 -3.62 -6.82
C ALA A 131 -13.56 -4.60 -7.01
N ALA A 132 -14.80 -4.10 -6.97
CA ALA A 132 -15.99 -4.93 -7.04
C ALA A 132 -16.06 -5.84 -8.29
N GLY A 133 -15.53 -5.37 -9.43
CA GLY A 133 -15.53 -6.13 -10.68
C GLY A 133 -14.48 -7.24 -10.75
N LEU A 134 -13.33 -7.05 -10.10
CA LEU A 134 -12.19 -7.96 -10.21
C LEU A 134 -12.04 -8.90 -9.02
N ILE A 135 -12.27 -8.41 -7.80
CA ILE A 135 -11.97 -9.19 -6.60
C ILE A 135 -12.75 -10.49 -6.50
N MET A 136 -13.99 -10.50 -6.96
CA MET A 136 -14.82 -11.71 -6.99
C MET A 136 -14.21 -12.77 -7.90
N ALA A 137 -13.75 -12.36 -9.09
CA ALA A 137 -13.10 -13.27 -10.03
C ALA A 137 -11.74 -13.77 -9.52
N VAL A 138 -10.99 -12.92 -8.81
CA VAL A 138 -9.73 -13.32 -8.15
C VAL A 138 -10.02 -14.33 -7.04
N GLY A 139 -11.04 -14.10 -6.21
CA GLY A 139 -11.44 -15.03 -5.14
C GLY A 139 -11.91 -16.38 -5.68
N GLU A 140 -12.76 -16.39 -6.72
CA GLU A 140 -13.19 -17.60 -7.41
C GLU A 140 -11.97 -18.42 -7.89
N ARG A 141 -10.97 -17.76 -8.45
CA ARG A 141 -9.78 -18.40 -9.01
C ARG A 141 -8.82 -18.92 -7.94
N MET A 142 -8.65 -18.17 -6.85
CA MET A 142 -7.78 -18.56 -5.74
C MET A 142 -8.47 -19.48 -4.72
N GLY A 143 -9.77 -19.70 -4.85
CA GLY A 143 -10.54 -20.50 -3.89
C GLY A 143 -10.70 -19.81 -2.54
N LEU A 144 -10.63 -18.47 -2.49
CA LEU A 144 -10.68 -17.68 -1.26
C LEU A 144 -12.03 -16.95 -1.12
N PRO A 145 -12.54 -16.83 0.11
CA PRO A 145 -13.70 -15.99 0.38
C PRO A 145 -13.37 -14.51 0.09
N VAL A 146 -14.39 -13.77 -0.35
CA VAL A 146 -14.25 -12.35 -0.73
C VAL A 146 -15.21 -11.51 0.09
N GLU A 147 -14.73 -10.38 0.59
CA GLU A 147 -15.53 -9.35 1.24
C GLU A 147 -15.35 -8.00 0.53
N ILE A 148 -16.46 -7.32 0.28
CA ILE A 148 -16.48 -5.93 -0.24
C ILE A 148 -17.24 -5.11 0.79
N PRO A 149 -16.55 -4.37 1.67
CA PRO A 149 -17.17 -3.59 2.74
C PRO A 149 -18.11 -2.51 2.18
N ALA A 150 -19.12 -2.15 2.97
CA ALA A 150 -19.95 -0.99 2.67
C ALA A 150 -19.08 0.27 2.52
N GLY A 151 -19.28 1.03 1.43
CA GLY A 151 -18.45 2.19 1.11
C GLY A 151 -17.08 1.86 0.49
N ALA A 152 -16.81 0.61 0.11
CA ALA A 152 -15.55 0.18 -0.51
C ALA A 152 -15.10 1.07 -1.67
N THR A 153 -16.02 1.55 -2.48
CA THR A 153 -15.74 2.41 -3.65
C THR A 153 -15.07 3.74 -3.30
N VAL A 154 -15.36 4.29 -2.12
CA VAL A 154 -14.82 5.57 -1.63
C VAL A 154 -13.85 5.39 -0.45
N ALA A 155 -13.54 4.16 -0.08
CA ALA A 155 -12.73 3.83 1.09
C ALA A 155 -11.36 4.55 1.10
N ASN A 156 -10.70 4.65 -0.05
CA ASN A 156 -9.41 5.36 -0.16
C ASN A 156 -9.55 6.86 0.12
N ALA A 157 -10.60 7.50 -0.40
CA ALA A 157 -10.85 8.93 -0.16
C ALA A 157 -11.20 9.19 1.30
N VAL A 158 -12.07 8.35 1.88
CA VAL A 158 -12.46 8.42 3.29
C VAL A 158 -11.24 8.16 4.18
N GLY A 159 -10.46 7.12 3.88
CA GLY A 159 -9.24 6.80 4.61
C GLY A 159 -8.23 7.94 4.58
N ALA A 160 -8.00 8.54 3.41
CA ALA A 160 -7.11 9.69 3.28
C ALA A 160 -7.61 10.92 4.07
N ALA A 161 -8.93 11.18 4.07
CA ALA A 161 -9.52 12.29 4.82
C ALA A 161 -9.46 12.08 6.34
N LEU A 162 -9.53 10.84 6.80
CA LEU A 162 -9.51 10.48 8.21
C LEU A 162 -8.11 10.15 8.74
N ALA A 163 -7.14 9.94 7.86
CA ALA A 163 -5.78 9.63 8.27
C ALA A 163 -5.20 10.77 9.10
N ARG A 164 -4.63 10.42 10.25
CA ARG A 164 -3.89 11.37 11.07
C ARG A 164 -2.52 11.61 10.43
N PRO A 165 -2.15 12.85 10.10
CA PRO A 165 -0.81 13.15 9.63
C PRO A 165 0.22 12.72 10.68
N THR A 166 1.35 12.17 10.24
CA THR A 166 2.43 11.77 11.12
C THR A 166 3.76 12.31 10.62
N LEU A 167 4.70 12.51 11.52
CA LEU A 167 6.09 12.87 11.24
C LEU A 167 6.97 11.78 11.83
N ALA A 168 8.01 11.42 11.12
CA ALA A 168 9.06 10.53 11.63
C ALA A 168 10.41 11.22 11.51
N ALA A 169 11.29 10.97 12.48
CA ALA A 169 12.64 11.46 12.47
C ALA A 169 13.60 10.46 13.08
N SER A 170 14.88 10.64 12.75
CA SER A 170 15.98 9.83 13.23
C SER A 170 16.96 10.68 14.02
N LEU A 171 17.58 10.11 15.04
CA LEU A 171 18.70 10.72 15.76
C LEU A 171 19.87 9.74 15.73
N ARG A 172 21.04 10.23 15.36
CA ARG A 172 22.28 9.48 15.48
C ARG A 172 23.24 10.27 16.36
N ALA A 173 23.74 9.65 17.40
CA ALA A 173 24.73 10.24 18.30
C ALA A 173 25.99 9.37 18.31
N ASP A 174 27.14 10.05 18.39
CA ASP A 174 28.44 9.44 18.57
C ASP A 174 29.10 10.06 19.79
N THR A 175 29.21 9.29 20.88
CA THR A 175 29.75 9.80 22.14
C THR A 175 31.26 9.95 22.10
N THR A 176 31.98 9.25 21.19
CA THR A 176 33.41 9.42 20.96
C THR A 176 33.70 10.75 20.29
N GLU A 177 32.93 11.05 19.24
CA GLU A 177 33.07 12.31 18.50
C GLU A 177 32.37 13.49 19.20
N GLY A 178 31.54 13.24 20.20
CA GLY A 178 30.88 14.22 21.03
C GLY A 178 29.78 15.03 20.34
N TYR A 179 29.07 14.43 19.39
CA TYR A 179 27.96 15.09 18.69
C TYR A 179 26.75 14.18 18.46
N TYR A 180 25.60 14.80 18.21
CA TYR A 180 24.44 14.13 17.63
C TYR A 180 23.95 14.87 16.37
N LEU A 181 23.22 14.12 15.53
CA LEU A 181 22.66 14.59 14.27
C LEU A 181 21.19 14.15 14.19
N ILE A 182 20.32 15.08 13.79
CA ILE A 182 18.97 14.78 13.32
C ILE A 182 18.96 15.07 11.81
N PRO A 183 19.06 14.03 10.95
CA PRO A 183 19.20 14.23 9.49
C PRO A 183 18.08 15.08 8.88
N GLU A 184 16.85 14.95 9.39
CA GLU A 184 15.68 15.67 8.92
C GLU A 184 15.76 17.18 9.15
N SER A 185 16.56 17.63 10.14
CA SER A 185 16.83 19.05 10.38
C SER A 185 18.10 19.55 9.70
N GLY A 186 18.99 18.64 9.32
CA GLY A 186 20.34 18.96 8.86
C GLY A 186 21.27 19.54 9.95
N GLN A 187 20.82 19.56 11.21
CA GLN A 187 21.57 20.14 12.33
C GLN A 187 22.46 19.09 12.99
N ARG A 188 23.68 19.47 13.24
CA ARG A 188 24.65 18.72 14.04
C ARG A 188 24.95 19.50 15.28
N GLU A 189 24.76 18.90 16.44
CA GLU A 189 24.94 19.55 17.75
C GLU A 189 25.88 18.76 18.63
N ARG A 190 26.48 19.46 19.59
CA ARG A 190 27.34 18.83 20.58
C ARG A 190 26.56 18.07 21.61
N LEU A 191 27.08 16.91 21.99
CA LEU A 191 26.48 16.11 23.06
C LEU A 191 26.69 16.78 24.43
N PRO A 192 25.67 16.70 25.31
CA PRO A 192 25.87 16.96 26.76
C PRO A 192 26.89 15.99 27.37
N SER A 193 27.46 16.36 28.48
CA SER A 193 28.51 15.59 29.16
C SER A 193 28.12 14.17 29.61
N SER A 194 26.83 13.88 29.67
CA SER A 194 26.31 12.53 29.98
C SER A 194 25.14 12.23 29.07
N PHE A 195 25.42 11.79 27.84
CA PHE A 195 24.37 11.46 26.88
C PHE A 195 23.96 9.99 27.01
N SER A 196 22.65 9.72 26.95
CA SER A 196 22.09 8.38 27.06
C SER A 196 20.97 8.18 26.07
N MET A 197 20.58 6.91 25.83
CA MET A 197 19.43 6.57 24.99
C MET A 197 18.16 7.30 25.44
N LYS A 198 17.93 7.43 26.76
CA LYS A 198 16.78 8.15 27.30
C LYS A 198 16.80 9.63 26.91
N MET A 199 17.96 10.29 26.99
CA MET A 199 18.09 11.68 26.54
C MET A 199 17.90 11.82 25.04
N ALA A 200 18.34 10.84 24.24
CA ALA A 200 18.07 10.80 22.80
C ALA A 200 16.57 10.72 22.51
N GLU A 201 15.84 9.87 23.24
CA GLU A 201 14.38 9.75 23.13
C GLU A 201 13.67 11.06 23.48
N GLU A 202 14.04 11.70 24.59
CA GLU A 202 13.47 12.99 25.02
C GLU A 202 13.77 14.11 24.00
N LEU A 203 14.99 14.20 23.49
CA LEU A 203 15.40 15.18 22.48
C LEU A 203 14.64 15.00 21.18
N LEU A 204 14.57 13.79 20.65
CA LEU A 204 13.90 13.51 19.39
C LEU A 204 12.39 13.68 19.49
N ALA A 205 11.79 13.30 20.63
CA ALA A 205 10.37 13.54 20.89
C ALA A 205 10.07 15.05 20.97
N ALA A 206 10.91 15.84 21.66
CA ALA A 206 10.74 17.30 21.72
C ALA A 206 10.81 17.93 20.33
N TRP A 207 11.79 17.53 19.53
CA TRP A 207 11.94 18.01 18.16
C TRP A 207 10.71 17.66 17.29
N LEU A 208 10.22 16.42 17.35
CA LEU A 208 9.00 16.01 16.64
C LEU A 208 7.78 16.84 17.05
N HIS A 209 7.62 17.13 18.34
CA HIS A 209 6.53 17.96 18.83
C HIS A 209 6.64 19.41 18.38
N GLU A 210 7.84 19.99 18.30
CA GLU A 210 8.05 21.30 17.74
C GLU A 210 7.69 21.38 16.25
N GLN A 211 8.14 20.39 15.47
CA GLN A 211 7.76 20.31 14.06
C GLN A 211 6.24 20.13 13.89
N ALA A 212 5.62 19.31 14.73
CA ALA A 212 4.16 19.15 14.71
C ALA A 212 3.43 20.47 14.96
N LYS A 213 3.88 21.27 15.91
CA LYS A 213 3.31 22.62 16.16
C LYS A 213 3.50 23.54 14.97
N ALA A 214 4.70 23.57 14.38
CA ALA A 214 4.99 24.39 13.21
C ALA A 214 4.09 24.06 12.01
N TRP A 215 3.72 22.78 11.86
CA TRP A 215 2.85 22.29 10.81
C TRP A 215 1.36 22.23 11.21
N GLN A 216 1.01 22.76 12.40
CA GLN A 216 -0.34 22.77 12.94
C GLN A 216 -0.99 21.38 13.02
N LEU A 217 -0.17 20.37 13.26
CA LEU A 217 -0.67 19.02 13.43
C LEU A 217 -1.30 18.83 14.81
N PRO A 218 -2.33 17.97 14.93
CA PRO A 218 -2.91 17.66 16.23
C PRO A 218 -1.87 17.03 17.17
N GLY A 219 -1.97 17.35 18.46
CA GLY A 219 -1.08 16.80 19.48
C GLY A 219 -1.12 15.28 19.48
N GLN A 220 0.04 14.66 19.35
CA GLN A 220 0.20 13.22 19.28
C GLN A 220 1.36 12.79 20.16
N GLU A 221 1.29 11.58 20.71
CA GLU A 221 2.43 10.96 21.38
C GLU A 221 3.49 10.57 20.36
N ALA A 222 4.76 10.76 20.73
CA ALA A 222 5.87 10.22 19.98
C ALA A 222 6.12 8.77 20.43
N GLU A 223 6.28 7.84 19.48
CA GLU A 223 6.60 6.45 19.73
C GLU A 223 7.94 6.07 19.11
N VAL A 224 8.65 5.15 19.76
CA VAL A 224 9.92 4.61 19.25
C VAL A 224 9.63 3.56 18.19
N ILE A 225 10.18 3.74 17.00
CA ILE A 225 10.11 2.76 15.90
C ILE A 225 11.27 1.76 16.02
N SER A 226 12.46 2.27 16.20
CA SER A 226 13.67 1.46 16.37
C SER A 226 14.69 2.20 17.25
N LYS A 227 15.42 1.45 18.04
CA LYS A 227 16.55 1.93 18.82
C LYS A 227 17.66 0.90 18.84
N GLU A 228 18.85 1.35 18.60
CA GLU A 228 20.06 0.54 18.58
C GLU A 228 21.18 1.31 19.25
N PHE A 229 22.07 0.60 19.91
CA PHE A 229 23.31 1.17 20.40
C PHE A 229 24.45 0.19 20.15
N PHE A 230 25.61 0.74 19.81
CA PHE A 230 26.84 -0.01 19.57
C PHE A 230 27.94 0.61 20.38
N ARG A 231 28.69 -0.21 21.12
CA ARG A 231 29.91 0.24 21.76
C ARG A 231 31.04 0.33 20.74
N THR A 232 31.76 1.45 20.78
CA THR A 232 32.96 1.65 19.96
C THR A 232 34.17 1.35 20.80
N ILE A 233 35.11 0.55 20.27
CA ILE A 233 36.38 0.22 20.92
C ILE A 233 37.52 0.83 20.08
N HIS A 234 38.30 1.71 20.70
CA HIS A 234 39.50 2.24 20.09
C HIS A 234 40.72 1.78 20.94
N GLY A 235 41.52 0.87 20.36
CA GLY A 235 42.62 0.27 21.05
C GLY A 235 42.20 -0.72 22.15
N TYR A 236 42.77 -0.57 23.37
CA TYR A 236 42.50 -1.45 24.50
C TYR A 236 41.43 -0.94 25.46
N TYR A 237 40.84 0.22 25.20
CA TYR A 237 39.86 0.83 26.09
C TYR A 237 38.53 1.05 25.38
N ASP A 238 37.45 0.88 26.13
CA ASP A 238 36.10 1.27 25.71
C ASP A 238 36.09 2.79 25.54
N SER A 239 35.77 3.26 24.35
CA SER A 239 35.91 4.67 23.99
C SER A 239 34.61 5.40 23.76
N GLY A 240 33.48 4.72 23.64
CA GLY A 240 32.20 5.39 23.45
C GLY A 240 31.10 4.52 22.93
N GLU A 241 29.99 5.16 22.59
CA GLU A 241 28.75 4.51 22.09
C GLU A 241 28.24 5.28 20.87
N ILE A 242 27.76 4.51 19.89
CA ILE A 242 26.94 5.04 18.79
C ILE A 242 25.50 4.69 19.11
N ILE A 243 24.66 5.71 19.20
CA ILE A 243 23.22 5.59 19.44
C ILE A 243 22.49 5.89 18.13
N SER A 244 21.61 4.99 17.71
CA SER A 244 20.74 5.14 16.56
C SER A 244 19.29 5.01 17.03
N LEU A 245 18.52 6.06 16.86
CA LEU A 245 17.14 6.11 17.31
C LEU A 245 16.24 6.62 16.19
N ARG A 246 15.11 5.98 16.01
CA ARG A 246 14.04 6.46 15.11
C ARG A 246 12.72 6.52 15.86
N MET A 247 12.07 7.66 15.78
CA MET A 247 10.77 7.90 16.40
C MET A 247 9.80 8.47 15.38
N GLN A 248 8.52 8.35 15.68
CA GLN A 248 7.44 8.96 14.90
C GLN A 248 6.34 9.49 15.82
N LEU A 249 5.56 10.44 15.33
CA LEU A 249 4.26 10.74 15.91
C LEU A 249 3.32 9.59 15.62
N LYS A 250 2.60 9.11 16.65
CA LYS A 250 1.77 7.92 16.56
C LYS A 250 0.72 8.05 15.45
N PRO A 251 0.75 7.17 14.42
CA PRO A 251 -0.24 7.18 13.36
C PRO A 251 -1.61 6.79 13.91
N GLY A 252 -2.66 7.09 13.16
CA GLY A 252 -4.02 6.73 13.54
C GLY A 252 -5.05 7.43 12.68
N ILE A 253 -6.27 7.45 13.17
CA ILE A 253 -7.41 8.14 12.55
C ILE A 253 -7.82 9.33 13.39
N LEU A 254 -8.22 10.43 12.72
CA LEU A 254 -8.68 11.67 13.39
C LEU A 254 -10.06 11.48 14.02
N GLN A 255 -10.94 10.78 13.32
CA GLN A 255 -12.33 10.54 13.73
C GLN A 255 -12.80 9.18 13.25
N THR A 256 -13.70 8.55 13.99
CA THR A 256 -14.40 7.36 13.53
C THR A 256 -15.69 7.80 12.86
N VAL A 257 -15.88 7.45 11.60
CA VAL A 257 -17.17 7.64 10.92
C VAL A 257 -18.09 6.53 11.37
N ILE A 258 -19.02 6.86 12.24
CA ILE A 258 -20.14 5.96 12.56
C ILE A 258 -21.14 6.11 11.43
N GLY A 259 -21.12 5.16 10.47
CA GLY A 259 -22.02 5.19 9.31
C GLY A 259 -23.47 5.06 9.73
N ARG A 260 -24.30 6.04 9.41
CA ARG A 260 -25.65 5.74 8.93
C ARG A 260 -25.47 5.18 7.50
N GLU A 261 -26.14 4.08 7.19
CA GLU A 261 -26.22 3.59 5.82
C GLU A 261 -26.60 4.76 4.90
N VAL A 262 -25.64 5.20 4.11
CA VAL A 262 -25.94 6.09 2.98
C VAL A 262 -26.25 5.14 1.86
N ALA A 263 -27.54 4.93 1.59
CA ALA A 263 -27.98 4.29 0.37
C ALA A 263 -27.57 5.20 -0.81
N PHE A 264 -26.67 4.72 -1.65
CA PHE A 264 -26.32 5.32 -2.94
C PHE A 264 -27.11 4.63 -4.05
#